data_a16cb7c8e99136a09d0ac811fc44840f
#
_entry.id   a16cb7c8e99136a09d0ac811fc44840f
#
_cell.length_a   1.000
_cell.length_b   1.000
_cell.length_c   1.000
_cell.angle_alpha   90.00
_cell.angle_beta   90.00
_cell.angle_gamma   90.00
#
_symmetry.space_group_name_H-M   'P 1'
#
loop_
_entity.id
_entity.type
_entity.pdbx_description
1 polymer ?
#
loop_
_entity_poly.entity_id
_entity_poly.type
_entity_poly.pdbx_seq_one_letter_code
_entity_poly.pdbx_strand_id
1 'polypeptide(L)'
;MKLDYQIYRKKLNACFIGKTVGGTLGIPREGHLDTAKISYYDPVPTEMLPNDDLDLQISNLQIVMQHGLPVCRYHLGDTWRYYNRCSLPDEYGVARANYEKLLRAPLSGIYNNHFHGGMGSAIRSELWACLAPADPELAVRMAIEDACVDHYDDGILSAIFLSALESAAFSENDPRRLIEIGLSFLPAEHRMTNAFCDTLSEWDRTHDPLTVREMVLSRYPSENWTDVTINLSFILISLLAAEGSFDRAICTAAELGYDADCTCATVGSIFAILNPDSIDRRWTDPIGDELVLSRNMTNMQSPENIGAFCDRVDYVCREALAYYGSATEIIGVPADAPAFEMAAPHTLHHEMLAYAPSEEKASLLTLSPLAATLVYPDAVAYAYDGREYCMKLRLANTDASTKSGTLTLRAAEGTRIRPERFTVHLAEGESCELSFVIEKREPPFRVSVNLLLLDFCLNGIRTTVEAGFPDARCYTVENLDTGEHYTVEATASAFTVPEGRYRYSITLKPAVACKMRLAVNGKAGVTVFQNREEVHRRAAGMPYVPALHRGGRVDLEIGRGYHHFAFLYENDSPCEAFLEFGTPFGCGEWITTNEFSKGKVL
;
A
#
# COMPACT_ATOMS: atom_id res chain seq x y z
N MET A 1 -29.03 -11.16 -5.35
CA MET A 1 -28.92 -11.97 -6.58
C MET A 1 -28.71 -13.43 -6.21
N LYS A 2 -29.09 -14.42 -7.08
CA LYS A 2 -28.79 -15.85 -6.84
C LYS A 2 -27.71 -16.31 -7.82
N LEU A 3 -26.60 -16.80 -7.27
CA LEU A 3 -25.46 -17.31 -8.03
C LEU A 3 -25.31 -18.81 -7.76
N ASP A 4 -25.28 -19.60 -8.82
CA ASP A 4 -25.09 -21.06 -8.70
C ASP A 4 -23.67 -21.37 -8.20
N TYR A 5 -23.56 -22.31 -7.26
CA TYR A 5 -22.28 -22.67 -6.63
C TYR A 5 -21.25 -23.20 -7.63
N GLN A 6 -21.67 -24.02 -8.60
CA GLN A 6 -20.74 -24.57 -9.56
C GLN A 6 -20.23 -23.51 -10.54
N ILE A 7 -21.08 -22.54 -10.89
CA ILE A 7 -20.67 -21.37 -11.70
C ILE A 7 -19.71 -20.50 -10.92
N TYR A 8 -20.01 -20.19 -9.64
CA TYR A 8 -19.13 -19.43 -8.78
C TYR A 8 -17.76 -20.10 -8.66
N ARG A 9 -17.72 -21.38 -8.29
CA ARG A 9 -16.47 -22.14 -8.12
C ARG A 9 -15.63 -22.19 -9.39
N LYS A 10 -16.29 -22.36 -10.55
CA LYS A 10 -15.62 -22.37 -11.85
C LYS A 10 -14.95 -21.02 -12.14
N LYS A 11 -15.69 -19.91 -11.94
CA LYS A 11 -15.17 -18.55 -12.13
C LYS A 11 -14.05 -18.24 -11.13
N LEU A 12 -14.21 -18.62 -9.87
CA LEU A 12 -13.20 -18.46 -8.82
C LEU A 12 -11.87 -19.17 -9.16
N ASN A 13 -11.92 -20.44 -9.54
CA ASN A 13 -10.73 -21.18 -9.95
C ASN A 13 -10.07 -20.56 -11.18
N ALA A 14 -10.87 -20.21 -12.20
CA ALA A 14 -10.38 -19.59 -13.42
C ALA A 14 -9.71 -18.24 -13.15
N CYS A 15 -10.24 -17.42 -12.23
CA CYS A 15 -9.66 -16.16 -11.81
C CYS A 15 -8.19 -16.32 -11.41
N PHE A 16 -7.91 -17.20 -10.44
CA PHE A 16 -6.54 -17.36 -9.93
C PHE A 16 -5.62 -18.13 -10.88
N ILE A 17 -6.16 -19.04 -11.70
CA ILE A 17 -5.40 -19.65 -12.80
C ILE A 17 -5.02 -18.57 -13.83
N GLY A 18 -5.97 -17.74 -14.25
CA GLY A 18 -5.73 -16.64 -15.19
C GLY A 18 -4.72 -15.64 -14.67
N LYS A 19 -4.79 -15.32 -13.36
CA LYS A 19 -3.81 -14.46 -12.67
C LYS A 19 -2.41 -15.02 -12.76
N THR A 20 -2.23 -16.28 -12.43
CA THR A 20 -0.92 -16.95 -12.45
C THR A 20 -0.34 -17.04 -13.87
N VAL A 21 -1.18 -17.38 -14.85
CA VAL A 21 -0.78 -17.43 -16.27
C VAL A 21 -0.33 -16.04 -16.75
N GLY A 22 -1.17 -15.02 -16.48
CA GLY A 22 -0.87 -13.64 -16.89
C GLY A 22 0.40 -13.11 -16.24
N GLY A 23 0.52 -13.22 -14.91
CA GLY A 23 1.71 -12.76 -14.17
C GLY A 23 2.99 -13.43 -14.68
N THR A 24 2.98 -14.75 -14.87
CA THR A 24 4.12 -15.48 -15.44
C THR A 24 4.50 -14.98 -16.83
N LEU A 25 3.53 -14.64 -17.67
CA LEU A 25 3.77 -14.07 -19.01
C LEU A 25 4.39 -12.68 -18.92
N GLY A 26 3.96 -11.87 -17.96
CA GLY A 26 4.37 -10.47 -17.83
C GLY A 26 5.75 -10.26 -17.21
N ILE A 27 6.21 -11.16 -16.30
CA ILE A 27 7.50 -11.04 -15.58
C ILE A 27 8.68 -10.63 -16.49
N PRO A 28 8.93 -11.23 -17.67
CA PRO A 28 10.05 -10.82 -18.52
C PRO A 28 9.93 -9.41 -19.10
N ARG A 29 8.76 -8.80 -19.01
CA ARG A 29 8.46 -7.46 -19.55
C ARG A 29 8.31 -6.40 -18.47
N GLU A 30 8.36 -6.77 -17.19
CA GLU A 30 8.28 -5.85 -16.07
C GLU A 30 9.36 -4.76 -16.15
N GLY A 31 8.94 -3.50 -16.02
CA GLY A 31 9.82 -2.32 -16.09
C GLY A 31 10.31 -1.94 -17.49
N HIS A 32 9.87 -2.62 -18.54
CA HIS A 32 10.13 -2.26 -19.92
C HIS A 32 9.15 -1.18 -20.39
N LEU A 33 9.68 0.00 -20.76
CA LEU A 33 8.86 1.14 -21.20
C LEU A 33 8.52 1.10 -22.70
N ASP A 34 9.19 0.24 -23.46
CA ASP A 34 8.97 0.02 -24.88
C ASP A 34 7.87 -1.03 -25.12
N THR A 35 7.39 -1.09 -26.35
CA THR A 35 6.45 -2.12 -26.80
C THR A 35 7.20 -3.29 -27.44
N ALA A 36 6.64 -4.49 -27.34
CA ALA A 36 7.17 -5.69 -27.98
C ALA A 36 6.03 -6.58 -28.47
N LYS A 37 6.28 -7.42 -29.48
CA LYS A 37 5.30 -8.42 -29.90
C LYS A 37 5.43 -9.67 -29.04
N ILE A 38 4.36 -10.01 -28.34
CA ILE A 38 4.29 -11.16 -27.43
C ILE A 38 3.23 -12.12 -27.95
N SER A 39 3.54 -13.41 -27.97
CA SER A 39 2.61 -14.46 -28.41
C SER A 39 2.58 -15.68 -27.50
N TYR A 40 3.57 -15.82 -26.65
CA TYR A 40 3.72 -16.92 -25.70
C TYR A 40 4.83 -16.60 -24.68
N TYR A 41 5.02 -17.49 -23.70
CA TYR A 41 6.12 -17.42 -22.74
C TYR A 41 7.50 -17.40 -23.42
N ASP A 42 8.37 -16.50 -22.99
CA ASP A 42 9.77 -16.46 -23.40
C ASP A 42 10.63 -15.91 -22.24
N PRO A 43 11.40 -16.75 -21.52
CA PRO A 43 11.50 -18.22 -21.68
C PRO A 43 10.25 -18.97 -21.22
N VAL A 44 10.04 -20.18 -21.76
CA VAL A 44 8.95 -21.06 -21.33
C VAL A 44 9.25 -21.54 -19.89
N PRO A 45 8.36 -21.32 -18.91
CA PRO A 45 8.55 -21.77 -17.55
C PRO A 45 8.46 -23.30 -17.46
N THR A 46 9.05 -23.88 -16.42
CA THR A 46 8.98 -25.33 -16.11
C THR A 46 8.27 -25.62 -14.79
N GLU A 47 7.89 -24.58 -14.08
CA GLU A 47 7.20 -24.61 -12.79
C GLU A 47 6.54 -23.25 -12.55
N MET A 48 5.64 -23.17 -11.57
CA MET A 48 5.04 -21.91 -11.15
C MET A 48 6.09 -20.99 -10.53
N LEU A 49 6.13 -19.74 -10.97
CA LEU A 49 7.00 -18.71 -10.42
C LEU A 49 6.33 -18.01 -9.23
N PRO A 50 7.10 -17.68 -8.18
CA PRO A 50 6.59 -16.82 -7.10
C PRO A 50 6.17 -15.46 -7.67
N ASN A 51 5.02 -14.96 -7.22
CA ASN A 51 4.51 -13.66 -7.65
C ASN A 51 3.79 -12.98 -6.48
N ASP A 52 4.15 -11.72 -6.19
CA ASP A 52 3.54 -10.92 -5.13
C ASP A 52 2.07 -10.59 -5.40
N ASP A 53 1.64 -10.54 -6.66
CA ASP A 53 0.23 -10.45 -7.06
C ASP A 53 -0.67 -11.50 -6.39
N LEU A 54 -0.15 -12.69 -6.11
CA LEU A 54 -0.89 -13.76 -5.44
C LEU A 54 -0.52 -13.90 -3.97
N ASP A 55 0.75 -13.72 -3.62
CA ASP A 55 1.28 -13.81 -2.25
C ASP A 55 0.48 -12.95 -1.28
N LEU A 56 0.22 -11.68 -1.66
CA LEU A 56 -0.51 -10.73 -0.83
C LEU A 56 -1.96 -11.14 -0.61
N GLN A 57 -2.60 -11.73 -1.61
CA GLN A 57 -3.97 -12.23 -1.49
C GLN A 57 -4.05 -13.43 -0.54
N ILE A 58 -3.06 -14.34 -0.59
CA ILE A 58 -2.97 -15.48 0.31
C ILE A 58 -2.78 -14.98 1.76
N SER A 59 -1.90 -14.00 1.97
CA SER A 59 -1.69 -13.43 3.31
C SER A 59 -2.92 -12.70 3.84
N ASN A 60 -3.61 -11.93 3.01
CA ASN A 60 -4.81 -11.20 3.41
C ASN A 60 -5.95 -12.16 3.78
N LEU A 61 -6.16 -13.22 3.00
CA LEU A 61 -7.12 -14.26 3.33
C LEU A 61 -6.79 -14.92 4.67
N GLN A 62 -5.51 -15.23 4.91
CA GLN A 62 -5.05 -15.81 6.17
C GLN A 62 -5.33 -14.88 7.35
N ILE A 63 -5.14 -13.57 7.19
CA ILE A 63 -5.43 -12.57 8.22
C ILE A 63 -6.93 -12.52 8.51
N VAL A 64 -7.78 -12.53 7.48
CA VAL A 64 -9.24 -12.57 7.67
C VAL A 64 -9.66 -13.83 8.41
N MET A 65 -9.12 -14.99 8.07
CA MET A 65 -9.42 -16.23 8.78
C MET A 65 -8.96 -16.21 10.24
N GLN A 66 -7.83 -15.58 10.55
CA GLN A 66 -7.29 -15.49 11.91
C GLN A 66 -8.03 -14.51 12.81
N HIS A 67 -8.53 -13.42 12.27
CA HIS A 67 -9.15 -12.34 13.06
C HIS A 67 -10.68 -12.30 12.94
N GLY A 68 -11.24 -13.01 11.95
CA GLY A 68 -12.69 -13.00 11.68
C GLY A 68 -13.14 -11.74 10.93
N LEU A 69 -14.44 -11.63 10.77
CA LEU A 69 -15.10 -10.50 10.11
C LEU A 69 -15.54 -9.43 11.14
N PRO A 70 -15.73 -8.19 10.74
CA PRO A 70 -15.55 -7.65 9.38
C PRO A 70 -14.09 -7.54 8.97
N VAL A 71 -13.82 -7.49 7.65
CA VAL A 71 -12.49 -7.11 7.14
C VAL A 71 -12.13 -5.73 7.68
N CYS A 72 -10.94 -5.58 8.25
CA CYS A 72 -10.57 -4.38 8.99
C CYS A 72 -9.10 -4.02 8.80
N ARG A 73 -8.84 -2.77 8.43
CA ARG A 73 -7.49 -2.19 8.30
C ARG A 73 -6.60 -2.35 9.52
N TYR A 74 -7.19 -2.37 10.71
CA TYR A 74 -6.44 -2.59 11.95
C TYR A 74 -5.79 -3.98 11.96
N HIS A 75 -6.59 -5.02 11.70
CA HIS A 75 -6.08 -6.40 11.67
C HIS A 75 -5.19 -6.66 10.46
N LEU A 76 -5.60 -6.18 9.28
CA LEU A 76 -4.79 -6.28 8.07
C LEU A 76 -3.40 -5.67 8.28
N GLY A 77 -3.31 -4.41 8.69
CA GLY A 77 -2.04 -3.73 8.84
C GLY A 77 -1.17 -4.26 9.98
N ASP A 78 -1.72 -4.50 11.18
CA ASP A 78 -0.95 -4.98 12.33
C ASP A 78 -0.40 -6.40 12.10
N THR A 79 -1.15 -7.25 11.37
CA THR A 79 -0.76 -8.65 11.13
C THR A 79 0.07 -8.81 9.86
N TRP A 80 -0.18 -8.00 8.83
CA TRP A 80 0.51 -8.05 7.56
C TRP A 80 2.05 -8.05 7.67
N ARG A 81 2.62 -7.25 8.56
CA ARG A 81 4.06 -7.16 8.82
C ARG A 81 4.71 -8.47 9.29
N TYR A 82 3.92 -9.43 9.83
CA TYR A 82 4.42 -10.75 10.22
C TYR A 82 4.57 -11.66 9.02
N TYR A 83 3.74 -11.47 8.01
CA TYR A 83 3.75 -12.28 6.81
C TYR A 83 4.61 -11.67 5.71
N ASN A 84 4.59 -10.35 5.58
CA ASN A 84 5.29 -9.65 4.52
C ASN A 84 6.58 -8.99 5.04
N ARG A 85 7.72 -9.43 4.50
CA ARG A 85 9.05 -8.87 4.80
C ARG A 85 9.57 -7.94 3.71
N CYS A 86 8.74 -7.38 2.88
CA CYS A 86 9.17 -6.31 1.98
C CYS A 86 9.86 -5.22 2.78
N SER A 87 11.11 -4.96 2.47
CA SER A 87 11.99 -4.03 3.20
C SER A 87 12.46 -2.90 2.31
N LEU A 88 11.68 -2.61 1.29
CA LEU A 88 12.06 -1.67 0.28
C LEU A 88 11.35 -0.35 0.50
N PRO A 89 11.93 0.77 0.08
CA PRO A 89 11.14 1.97 -0.10
C PRO A 89 10.35 1.89 -1.41
N ASP A 90 9.46 0.93 -1.48
CA ASP A 90 8.24 0.89 -2.26
C ASP A 90 7.08 1.17 -1.30
N GLU A 91 5.85 1.10 -1.77
CA GLU A 91 4.65 1.31 -0.96
C GLU A 91 4.60 0.38 0.25
N TYR A 92 4.96 -0.89 0.09
CA TYR A 92 4.94 -1.90 1.15
C TYR A 92 6.01 -1.64 2.21
N GLY A 93 7.23 -1.34 1.78
CA GLY A 93 8.35 -1.08 2.68
C GLY A 93 8.15 0.20 3.46
N VAL A 94 7.58 1.25 2.86
CA VAL A 94 7.24 2.50 3.56
C VAL A 94 6.13 2.28 4.58
N ALA A 95 5.05 1.58 4.20
CA ALA A 95 3.96 1.27 5.13
C ALA A 95 4.48 0.47 6.33
N ARG A 96 5.30 -0.56 6.09
CA ARG A 96 5.95 -1.32 7.16
C ARG A 96 6.78 -0.44 8.08
N ALA A 97 7.61 0.45 7.54
CA ALA A 97 8.41 1.39 8.32
C ALA A 97 7.52 2.33 9.16
N ASN A 98 6.36 2.70 8.65
CA ASN A 98 5.39 3.51 9.37
C ASN A 98 4.75 2.72 10.53
N TYR A 99 4.41 1.45 10.32
CA TYR A 99 3.95 0.58 11.41
C TYR A 99 5.00 0.42 12.52
N GLU A 100 6.28 0.39 12.21
CA GLU A 100 7.37 0.37 13.20
C GLU A 100 7.50 1.68 13.98
N LYS A 101 7.06 2.79 13.38
CA LYS A 101 6.91 4.09 14.06
C LYS A 101 5.56 4.21 14.80
N LEU A 102 4.78 3.15 14.89
CA LEU A 102 3.42 3.11 15.44
C LEU A 102 2.44 4.04 14.72
N LEU A 103 2.70 4.31 13.43
CA LEU A 103 1.80 5.02 12.52
C LEU A 103 1.01 3.95 11.76
N ARG A 104 -0.24 3.73 12.14
CA ARG A 104 -1.10 2.69 11.57
C ARG A 104 -1.99 3.22 10.46
N ALA A 105 -2.62 2.30 9.74
CA ALA A 105 -3.57 2.66 8.68
C ALA A 105 -4.68 3.61 9.17
N PRO A 106 -5.09 4.56 8.33
CA PRO A 106 -4.63 4.84 6.96
C PRO A 106 -3.31 5.65 6.87
N LEU A 107 -2.79 6.19 7.98
CA LEU A 107 -1.58 7.02 7.98
C LEU A 107 -0.33 6.27 7.48
N SER A 108 -0.27 4.96 7.68
CA SER A 108 0.82 4.13 7.17
C SER A 108 0.96 4.17 5.65
N GLY A 109 -0.15 4.24 4.93
CA GLY A 109 -0.18 4.38 3.48
C GLY A 109 0.13 5.79 2.97
N ILE A 110 0.07 6.79 3.86
CA ILE A 110 0.19 8.22 3.50
C ILE A 110 1.59 8.78 3.84
N TYR A 111 2.05 8.57 5.08
CA TYR A 111 3.22 9.27 5.59
C TYR A 111 4.51 8.82 4.92
N ASN A 112 5.19 9.77 4.26
CA ASN A 112 6.42 9.53 3.46
C ASN A 112 6.28 8.46 2.38
N ASN A 113 5.07 8.06 2.04
CA ASN A 113 4.83 7.04 1.02
C ASN A 113 4.73 7.68 -0.36
N HIS A 114 5.87 7.85 -0.99
CA HIS A 114 5.98 8.43 -2.32
C HIS A 114 5.44 7.51 -3.43
N PHE A 115 5.30 6.23 -3.14
CA PHE A 115 4.83 5.20 -4.07
C PHE A 115 3.38 4.78 -3.83
N HIS A 116 2.63 5.55 -3.05
CA HIS A 116 1.22 5.26 -2.69
C HIS A 116 0.27 5.09 -3.89
N GLY A 117 0.64 5.55 -5.07
CA GLY A 117 -0.07 5.38 -6.35
C GLY A 117 0.51 4.26 -7.23
N GLY A 118 1.27 3.31 -6.65
CA GLY A 118 1.74 2.10 -7.32
C GLY A 118 0.66 1.04 -7.48
N MET A 119 1.00 -0.06 -8.16
CA MET A 119 0.08 -1.16 -8.49
C MET A 119 -0.27 -2.07 -7.29
N GLY A 120 0.41 -1.94 -6.16
CA GLY A 120 0.35 -2.91 -5.08
C GLY A 120 -1.01 -3.20 -4.46
N SER A 121 -1.92 -2.23 -4.39
CA SER A 121 -3.31 -2.47 -3.94
C SER A 121 -4.20 -3.00 -5.06
N ALA A 122 -3.93 -2.60 -6.29
CA ALA A 122 -4.66 -3.04 -7.47
C ALA A 122 -4.52 -4.56 -7.70
N ILE A 123 -3.29 -5.08 -7.57
CA ILE A 123 -2.96 -6.49 -7.85
C ILE A 123 -3.55 -7.51 -6.87
N ARG A 124 -4.24 -7.07 -5.83
CA ARG A 124 -4.86 -7.94 -4.82
C ARG A 124 -6.36 -7.70 -4.66
N SER A 125 -6.96 -6.97 -5.60
CA SER A 125 -8.41 -6.67 -5.64
C SER A 125 -9.26 -7.91 -5.86
N GLU A 126 -8.77 -8.90 -6.62
CA GLU A 126 -9.51 -10.12 -6.95
C GLU A 126 -9.96 -10.91 -5.73
N LEU A 127 -9.16 -10.91 -4.63
CA LEU A 127 -9.58 -11.55 -3.40
C LEU A 127 -10.90 -10.97 -2.89
N TRP A 128 -10.99 -9.64 -2.83
CA TRP A 128 -12.18 -8.95 -2.32
C TRP A 128 -13.38 -9.12 -3.24
N ALA A 129 -13.15 -9.13 -4.54
CA ALA A 129 -14.17 -9.44 -5.53
C ALA A 129 -14.68 -10.90 -5.42
N CYS A 130 -13.78 -11.86 -5.22
CA CYS A 130 -14.12 -13.27 -5.03
C CYS A 130 -14.84 -13.54 -3.69
N LEU A 131 -14.59 -12.73 -2.65
CA LEU A 131 -15.31 -12.78 -1.38
C LEU A 131 -16.70 -12.11 -1.44
N ALA A 132 -16.95 -11.27 -2.46
CA ALA A 132 -18.22 -10.59 -2.70
C ALA A 132 -18.65 -10.70 -4.17
N PRO A 133 -18.84 -11.92 -4.71
CA PRO A 133 -19.17 -12.10 -6.12
C PRO A 133 -20.54 -11.48 -6.45
N ALA A 134 -20.60 -10.69 -7.53
CA ALA A 134 -21.79 -9.95 -7.96
C ALA A 134 -22.36 -8.97 -6.90
N ASP A 135 -21.52 -8.51 -5.97
CA ASP A 135 -21.83 -7.46 -5.01
C ASP A 135 -20.67 -6.42 -4.96
N PRO A 136 -20.58 -5.54 -5.98
CA PRO A 136 -19.50 -4.57 -6.10
C PRO A 136 -19.37 -3.64 -4.89
N GLU A 137 -20.47 -3.24 -4.24
CA GLU A 137 -20.43 -2.39 -3.07
C GLU A 137 -19.71 -3.07 -1.88
N LEU A 138 -19.98 -4.34 -1.66
CA LEU A 138 -19.32 -5.10 -0.61
C LEU A 138 -17.84 -5.35 -0.95
N ALA A 139 -17.52 -5.69 -2.21
CA ALA A 139 -16.14 -5.87 -2.65
C ALA A 139 -15.31 -4.60 -2.43
N VAL A 140 -15.83 -3.45 -2.84
CA VAL A 140 -15.20 -2.12 -2.65
C VAL A 140 -14.95 -1.82 -1.17
N ARG A 141 -15.92 -2.08 -0.30
CA ARG A 141 -15.76 -1.84 1.15
C ARG A 141 -14.60 -2.65 1.75
N MET A 142 -14.46 -3.92 1.37
CA MET A 142 -13.34 -4.76 1.82
C MET A 142 -12.01 -4.32 1.20
N ALA A 143 -12.00 -3.98 -0.08
CA ALA A 143 -10.81 -3.51 -0.78
C ALA A 143 -10.24 -2.19 -0.20
N ILE A 144 -11.11 -1.27 0.26
CA ILE A 144 -10.69 -0.04 0.93
C ILE A 144 -9.97 -0.34 2.24
N GLU A 145 -10.49 -1.27 3.05
CA GLU A 145 -9.86 -1.67 4.31
C GLU A 145 -8.47 -2.26 4.13
N ASP A 146 -8.23 -2.93 3.01
CA ASP A 146 -6.93 -3.43 2.61
C ASP A 146 -6.03 -2.33 2.04
N ALA A 147 -6.48 -1.64 1.00
CA ALA A 147 -5.67 -0.69 0.26
C ALA A 147 -5.11 0.44 1.11
N CYS A 148 -5.87 0.94 2.09
CA CYS A 148 -5.43 2.04 2.96
C CYS A 148 -4.31 1.66 3.95
N VAL A 149 -3.90 0.39 4.02
CA VAL A 149 -2.77 -0.06 4.84
C VAL A 149 -1.45 0.50 4.30
N ASP A 150 -1.29 0.50 2.99
CA ASP A 150 -0.04 0.82 2.30
C ASP A 150 -0.19 1.79 1.11
N HIS A 151 -1.40 2.20 0.77
CA HIS A 151 -1.70 3.10 -0.34
C HIS A 151 -2.55 4.30 0.09
N TYR A 152 -2.60 5.29 -0.80
CA TYR A 152 -3.42 6.48 -0.67
C TYR A 152 -3.83 6.96 -2.08
N ASP A 153 -4.89 7.79 -2.16
CA ASP A 153 -5.38 8.44 -3.38
C ASP A 153 -5.50 7.46 -4.57
N ASP A 154 -4.73 7.64 -5.64
CA ASP A 154 -4.74 6.79 -6.84
C ASP A 154 -4.68 5.28 -6.48
N GLY A 155 -3.83 4.89 -5.52
CA GLY A 155 -3.71 3.50 -5.10
C GLY A 155 -5.00 2.94 -4.51
N ILE A 156 -5.68 3.67 -3.62
CA ILE A 156 -6.97 3.23 -3.06
C ILE A 156 -8.05 3.21 -4.16
N LEU A 157 -8.09 4.22 -5.02
CA LEU A 157 -9.06 4.29 -6.11
C LEU A 157 -8.91 3.16 -7.11
N SER A 158 -7.69 2.68 -7.34
CA SER A 158 -7.44 1.52 -8.19
C SER A 158 -8.05 0.23 -7.63
N ALA A 159 -7.88 -0.01 -6.33
CA ALA A 159 -8.49 -1.15 -5.66
C ALA A 159 -10.03 -1.07 -5.67
N ILE A 160 -10.59 0.13 -5.50
CA ILE A 160 -12.03 0.39 -5.62
C ILE A 160 -12.52 0.03 -7.03
N PHE A 161 -11.86 0.56 -8.05
CA PHE A 161 -12.23 0.34 -9.44
C PHE A 161 -12.20 -1.14 -9.84
N LEU A 162 -11.06 -1.81 -9.55
CA LEU A 162 -10.88 -3.21 -9.93
C LEU A 162 -11.80 -4.15 -9.15
N SER A 163 -11.88 -3.99 -7.81
CA SER A 163 -12.76 -4.86 -7.02
C SER A 163 -14.24 -4.74 -7.41
N ALA A 164 -14.70 -3.53 -7.79
CA ALA A 164 -16.05 -3.34 -8.30
C ALA A 164 -16.25 -4.04 -9.65
N LEU A 165 -15.32 -3.85 -10.58
CA LEU A 165 -15.34 -4.45 -11.91
C LEU A 165 -15.29 -5.98 -11.84
N GLU A 166 -14.35 -6.53 -11.08
CA GLU A 166 -14.13 -7.96 -10.92
C GLU A 166 -15.29 -8.66 -10.20
N SER A 167 -15.86 -8.03 -9.18
CA SER A 167 -17.07 -8.51 -8.51
C SER A 167 -18.24 -8.59 -9.48
N ALA A 168 -18.45 -7.52 -10.27
CA ALA A 168 -19.50 -7.49 -11.29
C ALA A 168 -19.31 -8.58 -12.37
N ALA A 169 -18.08 -8.97 -12.69
CA ALA A 169 -17.76 -9.98 -13.70
C ALA A 169 -18.31 -11.40 -13.35
N PHE A 170 -18.70 -11.64 -12.10
CA PHE A 170 -19.41 -12.87 -11.74
C PHE A 170 -20.82 -12.95 -12.36
N SER A 171 -21.41 -11.83 -12.77
CA SER A 171 -22.78 -11.75 -13.30
C SER A 171 -22.92 -10.98 -14.62
N GLU A 172 -21.96 -10.14 -14.98
CA GLU A 172 -21.90 -9.38 -16.22
C GLU A 172 -20.77 -9.94 -17.10
N ASN A 173 -20.96 -10.00 -18.41
CA ASN A 173 -19.98 -10.59 -19.33
C ASN A 173 -19.46 -9.59 -20.39
N ASP A 174 -20.00 -8.37 -20.45
CA ASP A 174 -19.53 -7.33 -21.35
C ASP A 174 -18.40 -6.53 -20.72
N PRO A 175 -17.15 -6.58 -21.23
CA PRO A 175 -16.03 -5.82 -20.68
C PRO A 175 -16.30 -4.31 -20.61
N ARG A 176 -17.00 -3.76 -21.59
CA ARG A 176 -17.34 -2.33 -21.60
C ARG A 176 -18.25 -1.98 -20.42
N ARG A 177 -19.27 -2.81 -20.19
CA ARG A 177 -20.18 -2.63 -19.07
C ARG A 177 -19.49 -2.77 -17.73
N LEU A 178 -18.56 -3.71 -17.61
CA LEU A 178 -17.75 -3.86 -16.39
C LEU A 178 -16.92 -2.61 -16.10
N ILE A 179 -16.27 -2.04 -17.11
CA ILE A 179 -15.51 -0.79 -16.98
C ILE A 179 -16.43 0.35 -16.51
N GLU A 180 -17.64 0.46 -17.07
CA GLU A 180 -18.62 1.47 -16.63
C GLU A 180 -19.05 1.28 -15.18
N ILE A 181 -19.22 0.03 -14.73
CA ILE A 181 -19.51 -0.28 -13.31
C ILE A 181 -18.35 0.17 -12.43
N GLY A 182 -17.10 -0.20 -12.74
CA GLY A 182 -15.94 0.27 -11.98
C GLY A 182 -15.83 1.79 -11.91
N LEU A 183 -16.03 2.48 -13.05
CA LEU A 183 -16.03 3.95 -13.14
C LEU A 183 -17.09 4.59 -12.24
N SER A 184 -18.23 3.95 -12.03
CA SER A 184 -19.31 4.50 -11.20
C SER A 184 -18.95 4.67 -9.73
N PHE A 185 -17.89 4.01 -9.27
CA PHE A 185 -17.36 4.11 -7.91
C PHE A 185 -16.24 5.16 -7.75
N LEU A 186 -15.77 5.74 -8.86
CA LEU A 186 -14.69 6.72 -8.83
C LEU A 186 -15.19 8.15 -8.75
N PRO A 187 -14.45 9.08 -8.13
CA PRO A 187 -14.76 10.52 -8.18
C PRO A 187 -14.70 11.05 -9.61
N ALA A 188 -15.73 11.79 -10.03
CA ALA A 188 -15.91 12.21 -11.43
C ALA A 188 -14.77 13.06 -12.00
N GLU A 189 -14.13 13.90 -11.16
CA GLU A 189 -13.09 14.86 -11.61
C GLU A 189 -11.66 14.38 -11.27
N HIS A 190 -11.49 13.10 -10.94
CA HIS A 190 -10.18 12.57 -10.57
C HIS A 190 -9.32 12.27 -11.80
N ARG A 191 -7.97 12.35 -11.65
CA ARG A 191 -6.98 12.04 -12.72
C ARG A 191 -7.23 10.66 -13.33
N MET A 192 -7.45 9.64 -12.51
CA MET A 192 -7.70 8.26 -12.94
C MET A 192 -9.00 8.15 -13.75
N THR A 193 -10.08 8.75 -13.27
CA THR A 193 -11.38 8.77 -13.98
C THR A 193 -11.25 9.41 -15.34
N ASN A 194 -10.56 10.56 -15.41
CA ASN A 194 -10.30 11.24 -16.68
C ASN A 194 -9.46 10.38 -17.63
N ALA A 195 -8.43 9.70 -17.14
CA ALA A 195 -7.59 8.82 -17.95
C ALA A 195 -8.39 7.65 -18.53
N PHE A 196 -9.29 7.05 -17.74
CA PHE A 196 -10.12 5.95 -18.20
C PHE A 196 -11.17 6.40 -19.22
N CYS A 197 -11.82 7.53 -19.00
CA CYS A 197 -12.74 8.12 -19.97
C CYS A 197 -12.02 8.47 -21.29
N ASP A 198 -10.83 9.04 -21.24
CA ASP A 198 -10.03 9.33 -22.42
C ASP A 198 -9.58 8.05 -23.14
N THR A 199 -9.18 7.01 -22.38
CA THR A 199 -8.84 5.69 -22.91
C THR A 199 -9.99 5.08 -23.68
N LEU A 200 -11.20 5.10 -23.11
CA LEU A 200 -12.40 4.60 -23.76
C LEU A 200 -12.75 5.40 -25.02
N SER A 201 -12.67 6.72 -24.95
CA SER A 201 -12.95 7.62 -26.07
C SER A 201 -11.97 7.40 -27.25
N GLU A 202 -10.68 7.26 -26.94
CA GLU A 202 -9.66 7.03 -27.96
C GLU A 202 -9.74 5.61 -28.53
N TRP A 203 -10.11 4.61 -27.70
CA TRP A 203 -10.40 3.27 -28.16
C TRP A 203 -11.57 3.26 -29.17
N ASP A 204 -12.67 3.92 -28.86
CA ASP A 204 -13.84 4.00 -29.73
C ASP A 204 -13.53 4.64 -31.09
N ARG A 205 -12.52 5.51 -31.12
CA ARG A 205 -12.07 6.21 -32.34
C ARG A 205 -11.11 5.37 -33.18
N THR A 206 -10.23 4.58 -32.56
CA THR A 206 -9.07 3.99 -33.25
C THR A 206 -9.11 2.47 -33.33
N HIS A 207 -9.64 1.81 -32.31
CA HIS A 207 -9.54 0.36 -32.09
C HIS A 207 -8.10 -0.17 -32.21
N ASP A 208 -7.10 0.68 -31.89
CA ASP A 208 -5.68 0.34 -31.98
C ASP A 208 -4.99 0.51 -30.61
N PRO A 209 -4.56 -0.61 -29.98
CA PRO A 209 -3.94 -0.58 -28.65
C PRO A 209 -2.76 0.37 -28.53
N LEU A 210 -1.90 0.45 -29.56
CA LEU A 210 -0.68 1.25 -29.51
C LEU A 210 -1.00 2.75 -29.59
N THR A 211 -1.97 3.14 -30.43
CA THR A 211 -2.42 4.54 -30.51
C THR A 211 -3.02 5.01 -29.18
N VAL A 212 -3.84 4.15 -28.54
CA VAL A 212 -4.44 4.48 -27.24
C VAL A 212 -3.35 4.57 -26.15
N ARG A 213 -2.38 3.65 -26.15
CA ARG A 213 -1.22 3.68 -25.25
C ARG A 213 -0.47 5.03 -25.35
N GLU A 214 -0.12 5.45 -26.57
CA GLU A 214 0.62 6.71 -26.77
C GLU A 214 -0.18 7.93 -26.29
N MET A 215 -1.51 7.92 -26.48
CA MET A 215 -2.39 8.96 -25.94
C MET A 215 -2.34 8.99 -24.40
N VAL A 216 -2.45 7.83 -23.73
CA VAL A 216 -2.37 7.75 -22.26
C VAL A 216 -1.04 8.31 -21.77
N LEU A 217 0.08 7.84 -22.31
CA LEU A 217 1.41 8.30 -21.91
C LEU A 217 1.64 9.79 -22.15
N SER A 218 1.07 10.34 -23.21
CA SER A 218 1.17 11.76 -23.53
C SER A 218 0.36 12.66 -22.61
N ARG A 219 -0.85 12.23 -22.23
CA ARG A 219 -1.77 13.04 -21.42
C ARG A 219 -1.58 12.86 -19.92
N TYR A 220 -1.16 11.66 -19.48
CA TYR A 220 -1.01 11.28 -18.08
C TYR A 220 0.41 10.80 -17.77
N PRO A 221 1.45 11.58 -18.10
CA PRO A 221 2.82 11.14 -17.92
C PRO A 221 3.13 10.87 -16.45
N SER A 222 3.91 9.82 -16.22
CA SER A 222 4.50 9.51 -14.91
C SER A 222 5.93 9.02 -15.11
N GLU A 223 6.80 9.37 -14.17
CA GLU A 223 8.17 8.85 -14.13
C GLU A 223 8.23 7.49 -13.45
N ASN A 224 7.16 7.11 -12.75
CA ASN A 224 7.02 5.82 -12.10
C ASN A 224 6.35 4.82 -13.07
N TRP A 225 7.08 3.80 -13.50
CA TRP A 225 6.55 2.77 -14.40
C TRP A 225 5.48 1.88 -13.73
N THR A 226 5.40 1.89 -12.38
CA THR A 226 4.32 1.23 -11.63
C THR A 226 3.10 2.15 -11.42
N ASP A 227 3.04 3.34 -12.02
CA ASP A 227 1.91 4.28 -11.91
C ASP A 227 0.59 3.58 -12.23
N VAL A 228 -0.28 3.51 -11.23
CA VAL A 228 -1.50 2.73 -11.31
C VAL A 228 -2.49 3.27 -12.36
N THR A 229 -2.56 4.59 -12.57
CA THR A 229 -3.44 5.19 -13.59
C THR A 229 -3.04 4.77 -15.01
N ILE A 230 -1.73 4.71 -15.29
CA ILE A 230 -1.20 4.27 -16.59
C ILE A 230 -1.47 2.77 -16.78
N ASN A 231 -1.09 1.96 -15.80
CA ASN A 231 -1.19 0.50 -15.89
C ASN A 231 -2.64 0.02 -15.95
N LEU A 232 -3.55 0.61 -15.18
CA LEU A 232 -4.97 0.29 -15.30
C LEU A 232 -5.53 0.72 -16.67
N SER A 233 -5.10 1.84 -17.25
CA SER A 233 -5.46 2.20 -18.62
C SER A 233 -5.02 1.11 -19.61
N PHE A 234 -3.85 0.49 -19.41
CA PHE A 234 -3.39 -0.63 -20.23
C PHE A 234 -4.21 -1.90 -20.01
N ILE A 235 -4.69 -2.15 -18.80
CA ILE A 235 -5.66 -3.21 -18.53
C ILE A 235 -6.94 -2.98 -19.34
N LEU A 236 -7.49 -1.75 -19.33
CA LEU A 236 -8.69 -1.42 -20.11
C LEU A 236 -8.49 -1.66 -21.61
N ILE A 237 -7.36 -1.18 -22.17
CA ILE A 237 -6.99 -1.42 -23.58
C ILE A 237 -6.98 -2.92 -23.87
N SER A 238 -6.36 -3.72 -23.01
CA SER A 238 -6.18 -5.16 -23.21
C SER A 238 -7.50 -5.92 -23.18
N LEU A 239 -8.40 -5.58 -22.24
CA LEU A 239 -9.73 -6.15 -22.16
C LEU A 239 -10.58 -5.83 -23.39
N LEU A 240 -10.51 -4.58 -23.89
CA LEU A 240 -11.24 -4.14 -25.07
C LEU A 240 -10.68 -4.75 -26.36
N ALA A 241 -9.36 -4.96 -26.44
CA ALA A 241 -8.68 -5.56 -27.59
C ALA A 241 -8.82 -7.08 -27.65
N ALA A 242 -9.28 -7.73 -26.59
CA ALA A 242 -9.31 -9.19 -26.47
C ALA A 242 -10.17 -9.90 -27.52
N GLU A 243 -11.27 -9.28 -27.98
CA GLU A 243 -12.22 -9.86 -28.96
C GLU A 243 -12.66 -11.31 -28.60
N GLY A 244 -12.84 -11.57 -27.29
CA GLY A 244 -13.23 -12.87 -26.78
C GLY A 244 -12.09 -13.89 -26.63
N SER A 245 -10.84 -13.53 -26.88
CA SER A 245 -9.65 -14.39 -26.76
C SER A 245 -8.83 -14.08 -25.51
N PHE A 246 -8.67 -15.07 -24.62
CA PHE A 246 -7.79 -15.00 -23.46
C PHE A 246 -6.34 -14.69 -23.87
N ASP A 247 -5.84 -15.44 -24.88
CA ASP A 247 -4.49 -15.27 -25.41
C ASP A 247 -4.22 -13.82 -25.85
N ARG A 248 -5.17 -13.26 -26.61
CA ARG A 248 -5.05 -11.90 -27.10
C ARG A 248 -5.08 -10.88 -25.96
N ALA A 249 -5.92 -11.10 -24.96
CA ALA A 249 -6.01 -10.22 -23.80
C ALA A 249 -4.67 -10.12 -23.07
N ILE A 250 -4.08 -11.24 -22.63
CA ILE A 250 -2.84 -11.25 -21.86
C ILE A 250 -1.62 -10.85 -22.70
N CYS A 251 -1.57 -11.28 -23.99
CA CYS A 251 -0.48 -10.87 -24.86
C CYS A 251 -0.50 -9.36 -25.14
N THR A 252 -1.68 -8.74 -25.33
CA THR A 252 -1.79 -7.29 -25.47
C THR A 252 -1.26 -6.57 -24.22
N ALA A 253 -1.61 -7.03 -23.01
CA ALA A 253 -1.09 -6.43 -21.78
C ALA A 253 0.44 -6.50 -21.72
N ALA A 254 1.05 -7.65 -22.03
CA ALA A 254 2.50 -7.81 -22.07
C ALA A 254 3.18 -6.95 -23.15
N GLU A 255 2.53 -6.75 -24.31
CA GLU A 255 3.03 -5.91 -25.41
C GLU A 255 3.12 -4.43 -25.02
N LEU A 256 2.20 -3.94 -24.17
CA LEU A 256 2.14 -2.55 -23.74
C LEU A 256 3.27 -2.17 -22.77
N GLY A 257 3.91 -3.15 -22.10
CA GLY A 257 5.04 -2.93 -21.18
C GLY A 257 4.64 -2.30 -19.85
N TYR A 258 5.54 -1.51 -19.26
CA TYR A 258 5.40 -0.91 -17.93
C TYR A 258 5.37 -2.00 -16.83
N ASP A 259 4.36 -2.04 -15.99
CA ASP A 259 4.18 -3.03 -14.95
C ASP A 259 3.47 -4.27 -15.52
N ALA A 260 4.18 -4.96 -16.40
CA ALA A 260 3.59 -5.94 -17.29
C ALA A 260 3.16 -7.23 -16.58
N ASP A 261 3.83 -7.67 -15.53
CA ASP A 261 3.42 -8.83 -14.73
C ASP A 261 2.09 -8.54 -14.00
N CYS A 262 1.98 -7.38 -13.35
CA CYS A 262 0.76 -6.93 -12.69
C CYS A 262 -0.41 -6.75 -13.68
N THR A 263 -0.16 -6.08 -14.82
CA THR A 263 -1.23 -5.85 -15.81
C THR A 263 -1.69 -7.13 -16.47
N CYS A 264 -0.76 -8.04 -16.82
CA CYS A 264 -1.11 -9.33 -17.39
C CYS A 264 -1.85 -10.23 -16.40
N ALA A 265 -1.43 -10.24 -15.12
CA ALA A 265 -2.09 -10.99 -14.06
C ALA A 265 -3.54 -10.53 -13.88
N THR A 266 -3.76 -9.23 -13.78
CA THR A 266 -5.11 -8.64 -13.61
C THR A 266 -6.00 -8.87 -14.83
N VAL A 267 -5.47 -8.67 -16.05
CA VAL A 267 -6.20 -8.98 -17.29
C VAL A 267 -6.57 -10.46 -17.37
N GLY A 268 -5.61 -11.33 -17.01
CA GLY A 268 -5.83 -12.78 -16.97
C GLY A 268 -6.93 -13.18 -15.99
N SER A 269 -6.95 -12.59 -14.79
CA SER A 269 -7.99 -12.80 -13.78
C SER A 269 -9.37 -12.39 -14.28
N ILE A 270 -9.50 -11.15 -14.74
CA ILE A 270 -10.78 -10.58 -15.19
C ILE A 270 -11.33 -11.39 -16.35
N PHE A 271 -10.49 -11.65 -17.37
CA PHE A 271 -10.95 -12.39 -18.56
C PHE A 271 -11.35 -13.83 -18.23
N ALA A 272 -10.64 -14.47 -17.30
CA ALA A 272 -10.98 -15.81 -16.85
C ALA A 272 -12.29 -15.87 -16.03
N ILE A 273 -12.62 -14.83 -15.25
CA ILE A 273 -13.95 -14.72 -14.63
C ILE A 273 -15.04 -14.60 -15.70
N LEU A 274 -14.80 -13.82 -16.76
CA LEU A 274 -15.77 -13.65 -17.86
C LEU A 274 -15.99 -14.95 -18.61
N ASN A 275 -14.92 -15.64 -18.97
CA ASN A 275 -14.96 -16.87 -19.76
C ASN A 275 -14.03 -17.94 -19.14
N PRO A 276 -14.50 -18.68 -18.13
CA PRO A 276 -13.67 -19.63 -17.37
C PRO A 276 -13.19 -20.85 -18.20
N ASP A 277 -13.71 -21.08 -19.39
CA ASP A 277 -13.26 -22.13 -20.28
C ASP A 277 -12.25 -21.66 -21.35
N SER A 278 -11.86 -20.39 -21.32
CA SER A 278 -11.03 -19.80 -22.37
C SER A 278 -9.53 -20.02 -22.22
N ILE A 279 -9.06 -20.47 -21.06
CA ILE A 279 -7.64 -20.70 -20.81
C ILE A 279 -7.22 -22.01 -21.48
N ASP A 280 -6.39 -21.91 -22.52
CA ASP A 280 -5.84 -23.09 -23.19
C ASP A 280 -4.80 -23.77 -22.31
N ARG A 281 -4.76 -25.11 -22.31
CA ARG A 281 -3.81 -25.92 -21.56
C ARG A 281 -2.36 -25.60 -21.88
N ARG A 282 -2.07 -25.08 -23.06
CA ARG A 282 -0.71 -24.63 -23.41
C ARG A 282 -0.16 -23.60 -22.42
N TRP A 283 -1.04 -22.80 -21.79
CA TRP A 283 -0.65 -21.80 -20.78
C TRP A 283 -0.45 -22.40 -19.40
N THR A 284 -1.26 -23.39 -19.04
CA THR A 284 -1.25 -23.99 -17.70
C THR A 284 -0.28 -25.16 -17.56
N ASP A 285 -0.15 -25.99 -18.61
CA ASP A 285 0.72 -27.19 -18.54
C ASP A 285 2.20 -26.89 -18.17
N PRO A 286 2.83 -25.78 -18.65
CA PRO A 286 4.20 -25.48 -18.29
C PRO A 286 4.41 -25.02 -16.83
N ILE A 287 3.40 -24.38 -16.23
CA ILE A 287 3.50 -23.82 -14.88
C ILE A 287 2.97 -24.73 -13.78
N GLY A 288 2.07 -25.67 -14.14
CA GLY A 288 1.37 -26.51 -13.17
C GLY A 288 0.38 -25.72 -12.31
N ASP A 289 0.08 -26.25 -11.12
CA ASP A 289 -0.89 -25.66 -10.17
C ASP A 289 -0.36 -25.56 -8.72
N GLU A 290 0.91 -25.95 -8.47
CA GLU A 290 1.55 -25.86 -7.16
C GLU A 290 1.84 -24.40 -6.81
N LEU A 291 1.35 -23.94 -5.65
CA LEU A 291 1.56 -22.57 -5.20
C LEU A 291 2.94 -22.41 -4.54
N VAL A 292 3.70 -21.46 -5.06
CA VAL A 292 5.04 -21.11 -4.57
C VAL A 292 5.03 -19.66 -4.08
N LEU A 293 5.19 -19.48 -2.76
CA LEU A 293 5.31 -18.14 -2.19
C LEU A 293 6.72 -17.56 -2.42
N SER A 294 6.80 -16.26 -2.63
CA SER A 294 8.06 -15.56 -2.69
C SER A 294 8.78 -15.61 -1.33
N ARG A 295 10.10 -15.46 -1.35
CA ARG A 295 10.92 -15.43 -0.13
C ARG A 295 10.61 -14.26 0.81
N ASN A 296 9.83 -13.29 0.35
CA ASN A 296 9.35 -12.17 1.15
C ASN A 296 8.21 -12.57 2.07
N MET A 297 7.51 -13.65 1.74
CA MET A 297 6.44 -14.20 2.58
C MET A 297 7.02 -15.12 3.63
N THR A 298 6.65 -14.89 4.87
CA THR A 298 7.20 -15.61 6.03
C THR A 298 6.12 -15.90 7.06
N ASN A 299 6.40 -16.86 7.95
CA ASN A 299 5.50 -17.24 9.05
C ASN A 299 4.12 -17.73 8.62
N MET A 300 3.95 -18.14 7.38
CA MET A 300 2.71 -18.69 6.86
C MET A 300 2.97 -19.94 6.03
N GLN A 301 1.95 -20.78 5.90
CA GLN A 301 1.99 -21.94 5.04
C GLN A 301 1.26 -21.64 3.75
N SER A 302 1.93 -21.82 2.62
CA SER A 302 1.28 -21.79 1.33
C SER A 302 0.18 -22.86 1.27
N PRO A 303 -1.00 -22.57 0.69
CA PRO A 303 -1.86 -23.62 0.17
C PRO A 303 -1.08 -24.51 -0.81
N GLU A 304 -1.40 -25.80 -0.88
CA GLU A 304 -0.67 -26.73 -1.76
C GLU A 304 -0.76 -26.33 -3.24
N ASN A 305 -1.92 -25.84 -3.65
CA ASN A 305 -2.18 -25.45 -5.03
C ASN A 305 -3.30 -24.41 -5.10
N ILE A 306 -3.56 -23.91 -6.31
CA ILE A 306 -4.62 -22.93 -6.57
C ILE A 306 -5.99 -23.45 -6.11
N GLY A 307 -6.31 -24.74 -6.33
CA GLY A 307 -7.56 -25.34 -5.87
C GLY A 307 -7.75 -25.26 -4.36
N ALA A 308 -6.71 -25.60 -3.60
CA ALA A 308 -6.71 -25.52 -2.13
C ALA A 308 -6.83 -24.07 -1.63
N PHE A 309 -6.27 -23.10 -2.34
CA PHE A 309 -6.47 -21.68 -2.04
C PHE A 309 -7.93 -21.28 -2.32
N CYS A 310 -8.47 -21.64 -3.47
CA CYS A 310 -9.86 -21.37 -3.83
C CYS A 310 -10.87 -22.01 -2.86
N ASP A 311 -10.56 -23.16 -2.27
CA ASP A 311 -11.40 -23.78 -1.25
C ASP A 311 -11.51 -22.91 0.01
N ARG A 312 -10.42 -22.27 0.43
CA ARG A 312 -10.43 -21.32 1.55
C ARG A 312 -11.18 -20.04 1.19
N VAL A 313 -10.97 -19.51 -0.03
CA VAL A 313 -11.69 -18.32 -0.52
C VAL A 313 -13.20 -18.59 -0.57
N ASP A 314 -13.63 -19.76 -1.08
CA ASP A 314 -15.05 -20.18 -1.10
C ASP A 314 -15.65 -20.18 0.30
N TYR A 315 -14.96 -20.80 1.26
CA TYR A 315 -15.44 -20.85 2.64
C TYR A 315 -15.60 -19.43 3.21
N VAL A 316 -14.59 -18.59 3.12
CA VAL A 316 -14.63 -17.20 3.63
C VAL A 316 -15.67 -16.36 2.89
N CYS A 317 -15.85 -16.57 1.58
CA CYS A 317 -16.89 -15.90 0.80
C CYS A 317 -18.29 -16.18 1.37
N ARG A 318 -18.63 -17.44 1.62
CA ARG A 318 -19.95 -17.80 2.18
C ARG A 318 -20.17 -17.18 3.56
N GLU A 319 -19.15 -17.16 4.42
CA GLU A 319 -19.20 -16.51 5.71
C GLU A 319 -19.34 -14.99 5.57
N ALA A 320 -18.61 -14.36 4.64
CA ALA A 320 -18.67 -12.92 4.41
C ALA A 320 -20.03 -12.48 3.89
N LEU A 321 -20.57 -13.15 2.87
CA LEU A 321 -21.90 -12.83 2.33
C LEU A 321 -23.00 -12.92 3.42
N ALA A 322 -22.91 -13.94 4.28
CA ALA A 322 -23.83 -14.11 5.42
C ALA A 322 -23.66 -13.01 6.47
N TYR A 323 -22.41 -12.72 6.86
CA TYR A 323 -22.09 -11.72 7.88
C TYR A 323 -22.53 -10.31 7.47
N TYR A 324 -22.23 -9.90 6.25
CA TYR A 324 -22.57 -8.57 5.75
C TYR A 324 -24.02 -8.42 5.27
N GLY A 325 -24.77 -9.52 5.18
CA GLY A 325 -26.12 -9.51 4.65
C GLY A 325 -26.16 -9.11 3.18
N SER A 326 -25.23 -9.65 2.39
CA SER A 326 -25.11 -9.35 0.97
C SER A 326 -26.41 -9.62 0.19
N ALA A 327 -26.66 -8.81 -0.84
CA ALA A 327 -27.74 -9.07 -1.79
C ALA A 327 -27.50 -10.30 -2.67
N THR A 328 -26.27 -10.85 -2.68
CA THR A 328 -25.92 -12.08 -3.40
C THR A 328 -26.00 -13.30 -2.48
N GLU A 329 -26.66 -14.33 -2.95
CA GLU A 329 -26.80 -15.64 -2.29
C GLU A 329 -26.21 -16.71 -3.20
N ILE A 330 -25.24 -17.48 -2.69
CA ILE A 330 -24.72 -18.66 -3.40
C ILE A 330 -25.67 -19.82 -3.12
N ILE A 331 -26.29 -20.34 -4.18
CA ILE A 331 -27.25 -21.43 -4.09
C ILE A 331 -26.68 -22.76 -4.61
N GLY A 332 -27.22 -23.89 -4.10
CA GLY A 332 -26.75 -25.21 -4.53
C GLY A 332 -25.41 -25.63 -3.93
N VAL A 333 -25.03 -25.06 -2.78
CA VAL A 333 -23.81 -25.44 -2.05
C VAL A 333 -23.93 -26.90 -1.61
N PRO A 334 -22.97 -27.79 -1.97
CA PRO A 334 -22.97 -29.19 -1.54
C PRO A 334 -22.82 -29.31 -0.02
N ALA A 335 -23.39 -30.38 0.55
CA ALA A 335 -23.28 -30.63 1.99
C ALA A 335 -21.84 -30.92 2.45
N ASP A 336 -21.00 -31.38 1.54
CA ASP A 336 -19.58 -31.67 1.72
C ASP A 336 -18.65 -30.56 1.18
N ALA A 337 -19.21 -29.36 0.93
CA ALA A 337 -18.38 -28.20 0.55
C ALA A 337 -17.28 -27.94 1.58
N PRO A 338 -16.08 -27.51 1.15
CA PRO A 338 -14.96 -27.23 2.06
C PRO A 338 -15.36 -26.32 3.22
N ALA A 339 -14.92 -26.67 4.41
CA ALA A 339 -15.10 -25.91 5.63
C ALA A 339 -13.78 -25.81 6.38
N PHE A 340 -13.49 -24.63 6.92
CA PHE A 340 -12.24 -24.32 7.62
C PHE A 340 -12.52 -23.68 8.98
N GLU A 341 -11.52 -23.66 9.83
CA GLU A 341 -11.58 -22.90 11.07
C GLU A 341 -11.32 -21.41 10.78
N MET A 342 -12.20 -20.56 11.27
CA MET A 342 -12.08 -19.11 11.19
C MET A 342 -12.44 -18.49 12.54
N ALA A 343 -11.79 -17.40 12.93
CA ALA A 343 -12.11 -16.69 14.15
C ALA A 343 -13.55 -16.15 14.12
N ALA A 344 -14.18 -16.10 15.30
CA ALA A 344 -15.51 -15.51 15.42
C ALA A 344 -15.51 -14.04 15.00
N PRO A 345 -16.63 -13.52 14.48
CA PRO A 345 -16.75 -12.11 14.15
C PRO A 345 -16.45 -11.19 15.34
N HIS A 346 -15.78 -10.08 15.07
CA HIS A 346 -15.53 -9.02 16.05
C HIS A 346 -16.46 -7.83 15.82
N THR A 347 -16.67 -7.02 16.87
CA THR A 347 -17.49 -5.80 16.75
C THR A 347 -16.69 -4.66 16.11
N LEU A 348 -17.21 -4.08 15.03
CA LEU A 348 -16.67 -2.90 14.37
C LEU A 348 -17.78 -1.91 14.07
N HIS A 349 -17.50 -0.61 14.22
CA HIS A 349 -18.47 0.41 13.85
C HIS A 349 -18.57 0.52 12.31
N HIS A 350 -19.78 0.45 11.75
CA HIS A 350 -20.00 0.46 10.30
C HIS A 350 -19.42 1.71 9.58
N GLU A 351 -19.38 2.87 10.27
CA GLU A 351 -18.80 4.10 9.74
C GLU A 351 -17.30 3.98 9.43
N MET A 352 -16.60 3.06 10.10
CA MET A 352 -15.17 2.82 9.87
C MET A 352 -14.90 2.12 8.52
N LEU A 353 -15.94 1.50 7.93
CA LEU A 353 -15.87 0.86 6.61
C LEU A 353 -16.15 1.82 5.45
N ALA A 354 -16.49 3.08 5.72
CA ALA A 354 -16.69 4.07 4.68
C ALA A 354 -15.36 4.72 4.29
N TYR A 355 -15.07 4.76 2.99
CA TYR A 355 -14.01 5.59 2.44
C TYR A 355 -14.51 7.02 2.31
N ALA A 356 -13.95 7.92 3.11
CA ALA A 356 -13.98 9.34 2.82
C ALA A 356 -12.58 9.72 2.30
N PRO A 357 -12.42 10.23 1.07
CA PRO A 357 -11.17 10.79 0.62
C PRO A 357 -10.85 11.98 1.54
N SER A 358 -9.98 11.75 2.49
CA SER A 358 -9.61 12.71 3.51
C SER A 358 -8.09 12.82 3.51
N GLU A 359 -7.60 14.03 3.35
CA GLU A 359 -6.18 14.35 3.56
C GLU A 359 -5.78 14.23 5.04
N GLU A 360 -6.73 13.85 5.91
CA GLU A 360 -6.52 13.76 7.35
C GLU A 360 -5.51 12.70 7.71
N LYS A 361 -4.47 13.10 8.42
CA LYS A 361 -3.40 12.23 8.90
C LYS A 361 -3.85 11.47 10.14
N ALA A 362 -4.49 10.33 9.96
CA ALA A 362 -5.12 9.56 11.05
C ALA A 362 -4.60 8.12 11.14
N SER A 363 -4.47 7.60 12.36
CA SER A 363 -4.11 6.22 12.68
C SER A 363 -5.21 5.55 13.50
N LEU A 364 -5.71 4.41 13.04
CA LEU A 364 -6.59 3.56 13.85
C LEU A 364 -5.76 2.74 14.83
N LEU A 365 -5.84 3.09 16.13
CA LEU A 365 -4.96 2.54 17.16
C LEU A 365 -5.47 1.22 17.74
N THR A 366 -6.76 1.09 17.94
CA THR A 366 -7.38 -0.08 18.55
C THR A 366 -8.88 -0.12 18.30
N LEU A 367 -9.45 -1.33 18.45
CA LEU A 367 -10.89 -1.61 18.43
C LEU A 367 -11.43 -1.97 19.83
N SER A 368 -10.57 -2.03 20.88
CA SER A 368 -10.94 -2.37 22.24
C SER A 368 -10.05 -1.63 23.24
N PRO A 369 -10.57 -1.09 24.34
CA PRO A 369 -11.97 -1.13 24.82
C PRO A 369 -12.91 -0.16 24.10
N LEU A 370 -12.37 0.75 23.31
CA LEU A 370 -13.03 1.69 22.42
C LEU A 370 -12.32 1.66 21.06
N ALA A 371 -13.02 1.90 19.98
CA ALA A 371 -12.37 2.23 18.73
C ALA A 371 -11.68 3.59 18.90
N ALA A 372 -10.35 3.60 18.81
CA ALA A 372 -9.55 4.79 19.05
C ALA A 372 -8.77 5.18 17.79
N THR A 373 -9.00 6.39 17.27
CA THR A 373 -8.31 6.95 16.12
C THR A 373 -7.56 8.21 16.52
N LEU A 374 -6.25 8.20 16.33
CA LEU A 374 -5.39 9.36 16.59
C LEU A 374 -5.23 10.16 15.31
N VAL A 375 -5.54 11.45 15.38
CA VAL A 375 -5.42 12.41 14.28
C VAL A 375 -4.22 13.31 14.53
N TYR A 376 -3.34 13.36 13.56
CA TYR A 376 -2.09 14.13 13.60
C TYR A 376 -2.28 15.50 12.93
N PRO A 377 -1.45 16.51 13.27
CA PRO A 377 -1.37 17.72 12.45
C PRO A 377 -0.81 17.39 11.05
N ASP A 378 -0.92 18.32 10.10
CA ASP A 378 -0.45 18.15 8.72
C ASP A 378 1.03 17.71 8.66
N ALA A 379 1.88 18.31 9.49
CA ALA A 379 3.24 17.81 9.74
C ALA A 379 3.17 16.69 10.78
N VAL A 380 3.16 15.44 10.35
CA VAL A 380 3.13 14.25 11.22
C VAL A 380 4.35 14.18 12.14
N ALA A 381 5.53 14.58 11.63
CA ALA A 381 6.76 14.64 12.42
C ALA A 381 6.83 15.93 13.23
N TYR A 382 7.22 15.79 14.50
CA TYR A 382 7.39 16.92 15.43
C TYR A 382 8.59 17.79 15.03
N ALA A 383 8.33 19.05 14.69
CA ALA A 383 9.35 20.05 14.42
C ALA A 383 9.60 20.93 15.66
N TYR A 384 10.87 21.32 15.88
CA TYR A 384 11.28 22.15 17.03
C TYR A 384 11.36 23.64 16.66
N ASP A 385 10.46 24.09 15.81
CA ASP A 385 10.39 25.46 15.29
C ASP A 385 9.44 26.38 16.07
N GLY A 386 8.93 25.89 17.20
CA GLY A 386 8.04 26.65 18.09
C GLY A 386 6.56 26.60 17.72
N ARG A 387 6.18 25.88 16.68
CA ARG A 387 4.76 25.62 16.38
C ARG A 387 4.14 24.70 17.44
N GLU A 388 2.85 24.91 17.71
CA GLU A 388 2.09 23.97 18.53
C GLU A 388 1.85 22.66 17.75
N TYR A 389 2.11 21.53 18.40
CA TYR A 389 1.85 20.21 17.85
C TYR A 389 0.53 19.68 18.43
N CYS A 390 -0.58 20.05 17.75
CA CYS A 390 -1.93 19.73 18.19
C CYS A 390 -2.36 18.37 17.64
N MET A 391 -2.79 17.46 18.50
CA MET A 391 -3.33 16.16 18.15
C MET A 391 -4.78 16.04 18.61
N LYS A 392 -5.54 15.18 17.94
CA LYS A 392 -6.90 14.84 18.33
C LYS A 392 -7.03 13.33 18.49
N LEU A 393 -7.82 12.90 19.46
CA LEU A 393 -8.15 11.50 19.66
C LEU A 393 -9.66 11.33 19.54
N ARG A 394 -10.08 10.60 18.51
CA ARG A 394 -11.47 10.18 18.34
C ARG A 394 -11.67 8.85 19.03
N LEU A 395 -12.70 8.77 19.84
CA LEU A 395 -13.12 7.56 20.54
C LEU A 395 -14.55 7.24 20.13
N ALA A 396 -14.81 5.97 19.81
CA ALA A 396 -16.16 5.47 19.53
C ALA A 396 -16.43 4.20 20.33
N ASN A 397 -17.57 4.14 20.98
CA ASN A 397 -18.02 2.95 21.71
C ASN A 397 -18.81 2.04 20.76
N THR A 398 -18.20 0.92 20.40
CA THR A 398 -18.79 -0.09 19.51
C THR A 398 -19.46 -1.24 20.27
N ASP A 399 -19.39 -1.22 21.61
CA ASP A 399 -20.01 -2.23 22.47
C ASP A 399 -21.42 -1.80 22.90
N ALA A 400 -22.25 -2.80 23.24
CA ALA A 400 -23.60 -2.57 23.80
C ALA A 400 -23.57 -1.97 25.22
N SER A 401 -22.42 -1.95 25.89
CA SER A 401 -22.31 -1.44 27.27
C SER A 401 -21.67 -0.04 27.27
N THR A 402 -22.24 0.86 28.08
CA THR A 402 -21.66 2.18 28.34
C THR A 402 -20.24 2.06 28.86
N LYS A 403 -19.31 2.82 28.29
CA LYS A 403 -17.91 2.93 28.72
C LYS A 403 -17.71 4.20 29.52
N SER A 404 -17.38 4.07 30.81
CA SER A 404 -17.17 5.21 31.71
C SER A 404 -15.88 5.10 32.48
N GLY A 405 -15.15 6.21 32.59
CA GLY A 405 -13.89 6.24 33.33
C GLY A 405 -12.96 7.36 32.93
N THR A 406 -11.68 7.06 32.85
CA THR A 406 -10.64 8.03 32.53
C THR A 406 -9.69 7.52 31.47
N LEU A 407 -9.18 8.45 30.67
CA LEU A 407 -8.01 8.29 29.81
C LEU A 407 -6.89 9.18 30.33
N THR A 408 -5.70 8.63 30.49
CA THR A 408 -4.48 9.37 30.80
C THR A 408 -3.48 9.20 29.66
N LEU A 409 -2.94 10.30 29.16
CA LEU A 409 -1.89 10.31 28.13
C LEU A 409 -0.53 10.40 28.80
N ARG A 410 0.42 9.56 28.40
CA ARG A 410 1.81 9.61 28.86
C ARG A 410 2.76 9.57 27.67
N ALA A 411 3.89 10.23 27.80
CA ALA A 411 4.96 10.20 26.81
C ALA A 411 6.32 10.05 27.50
N ALA A 412 7.39 9.88 26.71
CA ALA A 412 8.75 9.79 27.21
C ALA A 412 9.19 11.07 27.93
N GLU A 413 10.22 10.95 28.77
CA GLU A 413 10.83 12.08 29.50
C GLU A 413 11.21 13.22 28.53
N GLY A 414 10.95 14.45 28.94
CA GLY A 414 11.17 15.65 28.11
C GLY A 414 9.99 16.02 27.21
N THR A 415 8.92 15.23 27.22
CA THR A 415 7.66 15.51 26.50
C THR A 415 6.56 15.85 27.50
N ARG A 416 5.85 16.95 27.25
CA ARG A 416 4.69 17.39 28.05
C ARG A 416 3.45 17.34 27.19
N ILE A 417 2.35 16.86 27.77
CA ILE A 417 1.04 16.78 27.10
C ILE A 417 0.05 17.67 27.85
N ARG A 418 -0.78 18.43 27.13
CA ARG A 418 -1.79 19.31 27.73
C ARG A 418 -3.12 19.27 26.99
N PRO A 419 -4.27 18.90 27.64
CA PRO A 419 -4.32 18.23 28.94
C PRO A 419 -3.83 16.77 28.81
N GLU A 420 -3.30 16.21 29.91
CA GLU A 420 -2.83 14.81 29.97
C GLU A 420 -3.91 13.83 30.42
N ARG A 421 -5.06 14.32 30.91
CA ARG A 421 -6.12 13.46 31.46
C ARG A 421 -7.50 13.93 31.00
N PHE A 422 -8.34 12.95 30.67
CA PHE A 422 -9.71 13.12 30.23
C PHE A 422 -10.67 12.22 31.01
N THR A 423 -11.89 12.68 31.21
CA THR A 423 -13.02 11.83 31.63
C THR A 423 -13.73 11.35 30.37
N VAL A 424 -13.99 10.07 30.27
CA VAL A 424 -14.68 9.43 29.14
C VAL A 424 -16.00 8.88 29.64
N HIS A 425 -17.08 9.18 28.93
CA HIS A 425 -18.39 8.57 29.14
C HIS A 425 -19.09 8.46 27.78
N LEU A 426 -19.25 7.24 27.30
CA LEU A 426 -19.81 6.95 25.97
C LEU A 426 -20.83 5.81 26.10
N ALA A 427 -22.09 6.10 25.79
CA ALA A 427 -23.12 5.07 25.62
C ALA A 427 -22.86 4.24 24.36
N GLU A 428 -23.65 3.19 24.13
CA GLU A 428 -23.60 2.41 22.90
C GLU A 428 -23.72 3.30 21.67
N GLY A 429 -22.82 3.14 20.70
CA GLY A 429 -22.78 3.90 19.45
C GLY A 429 -22.35 5.37 19.59
N GLU A 430 -22.06 5.87 20.79
CA GLU A 430 -21.59 7.23 20.97
C GLU A 430 -20.09 7.37 20.64
N SER A 431 -19.73 8.56 20.17
CA SER A 431 -18.36 8.97 19.88
C SER A 431 -18.04 10.33 20.47
N CYS A 432 -16.75 10.59 20.71
CA CYS A 432 -16.25 11.91 21.09
C CYS A 432 -14.87 12.20 20.47
N GLU A 433 -14.52 13.49 20.39
CA GLU A 433 -13.19 13.95 19.99
C GLU A 433 -12.53 14.71 21.16
N LEU A 434 -11.32 14.31 21.51
CA LEU A 434 -10.48 14.89 22.55
C LEU A 434 -9.26 15.54 21.92
N SER A 435 -9.00 16.80 22.23
CA SER A 435 -7.86 17.55 21.70
C SER A 435 -6.78 17.74 22.77
N PHE A 436 -5.53 17.62 22.37
CA PHE A 436 -4.37 17.86 23.25
C PHE A 436 -3.17 18.38 22.47
N VAL A 437 -2.25 19.02 23.18
CA VAL A 437 -1.03 19.59 22.62
C VAL A 437 0.17 18.83 23.18
N ILE A 438 1.11 18.49 22.30
CA ILE A 438 2.41 17.94 22.66
C ILE A 438 3.45 19.05 22.62
N GLU A 439 4.21 19.19 23.70
CA GLU A 439 5.35 20.07 23.84
C GLU A 439 6.59 19.23 24.16
N LYS A 440 7.62 19.35 23.35
CA LYS A 440 8.89 18.65 23.57
C LYS A 440 10.02 19.65 23.79
N ARG A 441 10.84 19.37 24.80
CA ARG A 441 12.17 19.95 24.88
C ARG A 441 13.05 19.26 23.84
N GLU A 442 13.75 20.03 23.03
CA GLU A 442 14.63 19.47 22.03
C GLU A 442 15.70 18.56 22.68
N PRO A 443 15.73 17.27 22.31
CA PRO A 443 16.70 16.32 22.85
C PRO A 443 18.06 16.50 22.17
N PRO A 444 19.15 15.98 22.76
CA PRO A 444 20.45 15.97 22.11
C PRO A 444 20.45 15.18 20.79
N PHE A 445 19.55 14.20 20.66
CA PHE A 445 19.32 13.41 19.45
C PHE A 445 17.83 13.32 19.17
N ARG A 446 17.44 13.44 17.90
CA ARG A 446 16.08 13.25 17.44
C ARG A 446 15.83 11.78 17.14
N VAL A 447 14.63 11.30 17.39
CA VAL A 447 14.27 9.89 17.27
C VAL A 447 13.28 9.68 16.12
N SER A 448 13.31 8.49 15.52
CA SER A 448 12.36 8.11 14.48
C SER A 448 10.96 7.84 15.02
N VAL A 449 10.84 7.56 16.33
CA VAL A 449 9.55 7.38 17.00
C VAL A 449 9.62 7.89 18.44
N ASN A 450 8.67 8.73 18.82
CA ASN A 450 8.36 9.08 20.20
C ASN A 450 7.13 8.28 20.62
N LEU A 451 7.25 7.54 21.72
CA LEU A 451 6.16 6.74 22.26
C LEU A 451 5.13 7.63 22.97
N LEU A 452 3.86 7.46 22.60
CA LEU A 452 2.69 7.99 23.27
C LEU A 452 1.87 6.82 23.81
N LEU A 453 1.60 6.81 25.11
CA LEU A 453 0.80 5.80 25.78
C LEU A 453 -0.57 6.36 26.13
N LEU A 454 -1.62 5.66 25.74
CA LEU A 454 -3.01 5.95 26.06
C LEU A 454 -3.46 4.96 27.12
N ASP A 455 -3.49 5.38 28.39
CA ASP A 455 -3.92 4.54 29.52
C ASP A 455 -5.40 4.74 29.78
N PHE A 456 -6.20 3.82 29.32
CA PHE A 456 -7.63 3.75 29.60
C PHE A 456 -7.88 3.06 30.96
N CYS A 457 -8.80 3.61 31.75
CA CYS A 457 -9.38 2.96 32.92
C CYS A 457 -10.90 3.11 32.82
N LEU A 458 -11.54 2.17 32.12
CA LEU A 458 -12.97 2.22 31.81
C LEU A 458 -13.68 1.06 32.50
N ASN A 459 -14.77 1.37 33.20
CA ASN A 459 -15.55 0.38 33.96
C ASN A 459 -14.69 -0.50 34.87
N GLY A 460 -13.62 0.07 35.45
CA GLY A 460 -12.67 -0.64 36.31
C GLY A 460 -11.60 -1.47 35.57
N ILE A 461 -11.67 -1.59 34.24
CA ILE A 461 -10.69 -2.30 33.41
C ILE A 461 -9.62 -1.32 32.95
N ARG A 462 -8.36 -1.72 33.10
CA ARG A 462 -7.20 -0.94 32.62
C ARG A 462 -6.66 -1.55 31.33
N THR A 463 -6.45 -0.69 30.33
CA THR A 463 -5.85 -1.05 29.05
C THR A 463 -4.91 0.06 28.61
N THR A 464 -3.71 -0.28 28.18
CA THR A 464 -2.75 0.68 27.58
C THR A 464 -2.65 0.43 26.08
N VAL A 465 -2.77 1.50 25.32
CA VAL A 465 -2.61 1.49 23.86
C VAL A 465 -1.42 2.35 23.48
N GLU A 466 -0.63 1.86 22.56
CA GLU A 466 0.58 2.53 22.08
C GLU A 466 0.31 3.27 20.77
N ALA A 467 0.82 4.49 20.68
CA ALA A 467 0.90 5.30 19.48
C ALA A 467 2.28 5.92 19.37
N GLY A 468 2.63 6.42 18.21
CA GLY A 468 3.92 7.06 17.99
C GLY A 468 3.82 8.33 17.18
N PHE A 469 4.86 9.13 17.23
CA PHE A 469 5.10 10.22 16.31
C PHE A 469 6.61 10.42 16.13
N PRO A 470 7.11 10.63 14.90
CA PRO A 470 8.53 10.84 14.65
C PRO A 470 8.96 12.27 15.00
N ASP A 471 10.24 12.48 15.21
CA ASP A 471 10.84 13.82 15.15
C ASP A 471 11.17 14.19 13.70
N ALA A 472 11.03 15.46 13.36
CA ALA A 472 11.52 16.00 12.10
C ALA A 472 13.03 15.82 11.99
N ARG A 473 13.52 15.49 10.79
CA ARG A 473 14.97 15.44 10.52
C ARG A 473 15.51 16.86 10.47
N CYS A 474 16.64 17.11 11.13
CA CYS A 474 17.29 18.40 11.11
C CYS A 474 18.55 18.35 10.24
N TYR A 475 18.53 19.03 9.12
CA TYR A 475 19.70 19.21 8.27
C TYR A 475 20.36 20.54 8.55
N THR A 476 21.69 20.53 8.70
CA THR A 476 22.48 21.75 8.55
C THR A 476 22.72 21.97 7.07
N VAL A 477 22.34 23.15 6.59
CA VAL A 477 22.45 23.51 5.18
C VAL A 477 23.48 24.63 5.02
N GLU A 478 24.37 24.45 4.05
CA GLU A 478 25.33 25.45 3.62
C GLU A 478 25.06 25.78 2.15
N ASN A 479 24.81 27.04 1.85
CA ASN A 479 24.83 27.55 0.48
C ASN A 479 26.29 27.75 0.08
N LEU A 480 26.79 26.94 -0.84
CA LEU A 480 28.20 26.95 -1.26
C LEU A 480 28.56 28.13 -2.18
N ASP A 481 27.57 28.85 -2.70
CA ASP A 481 27.79 30.03 -3.54
C ASP A 481 27.91 31.30 -2.70
N THR A 482 27.18 31.38 -1.58
CA THR A 482 27.16 32.57 -0.71
C THR A 482 27.91 32.37 0.62
N GLY A 483 28.14 31.13 1.04
CA GLY A 483 28.69 30.79 2.37
C GLY A 483 27.66 30.92 3.51
N GLU A 484 26.38 31.09 3.20
CA GLU A 484 25.32 31.16 4.21
C GLU A 484 25.06 29.78 4.85
N HIS A 485 24.85 29.76 6.17
CA HIS A 485 24.51 28.55 6.93
C HIS A 485 23.18 28.71 7.65
N TYR A 486 22.32 27.68 7.54
CA TYR A 486 21.04 27.62 8.26
C TYR A 486 20.64 26.17 8.56
N THR A 487 19.54 25.97 9.26
CA THR A 487 19.00 24.64 9.54
C THR A 487 17.63 24.46 8.88
N VAL A 488 17.35 23.24 8.40
CA VAL A 488 16.07 22.85 7.83
C VAL A 488 15.49 21.69 8.63
N GLU A 489 14.26 21.87 9.10
CA GLU A 489 13.47 20.82 9.74
C GLU A 489 12.61 20.10 8.69
N ALA A 490 13.07 18.94 8.25
CA ALA A 490 12.35 18.14 7.28
C ALA A 490 11.34 17.23 7.99
N THR A 491 10.06 17.54 7.85
CA THR A 491 8.95 16.75 8.40
C THR A 491 8.53 15.59 7.48
N ALA A 492 9.05 15.57 6.25
CA ALA A 492 8.84 14.54 5.24
C ALA A 492 10.18 14.15 4.59
N SER A 493 10.20 13.01 3.90
CA SER A 493 11.38 12.55 3.15
C SER A 493 11.60 13.31 1.85
N ALA A 494 10.53 13.82 1.23
CA ALA A 494 10.59 14.72 0.08
C ALA A 494 10.72 16.17 0.57
N PHE A 495 11.59 16.95 -0.09
CA PHE A 495 11.78 18.37 0.17
C PHE A 495 12.32 19.09 -1.07
N THR A 496 12.16 20.41 -1.12
CA THR A 496 12.67 21.22 -2.22
C THR A 496 14.09 21.70 -1.90
N VAL A 497 15.02 21.47 -2.83
CA VAL A 497 16.36 22.09 -2.84
C VAL A 497 16.31 23.32 -3.74
N PRO A 498 16.74 24.51 -3.24
CA PRO A 498 16.76 25.72 -4.08
C PRO A 498 17.73 25.64 -5.25
N GLU A 499 17.61 26.59 -6.20
CA GLU A 499 18.60 26.82 -7.25
C GLU A 499 19.97 27.19 -6.65
N GLY A 500 21.05 26.63 -7.21
CA GLY A 500 22.44 26.87 -6.78
C GLY A 500 23.11 25.60 -6.24
N ARG A 501 24.21 25.80 -5.51
CA ARG A 501 24.98 24.72 -4.90
C ARG A 501 24.77 24.69 -3.39
N TYR A 502 24.26 23.56 -2.90
CA TYR A 502 23.92 23.37 -1.48
C TYR A 502 24.52 22.10 -0.91
N ARG A 503 24.97 22.16 0.33
CA ARG A 503 25.36 21.01 1.12
C ARG A 503 24.37 20.83 2.27
N TYR A 504 23.59 19.73 2.23
CA TYR A 504 22.76 19.29 3.35
C TYR A 504 23.53 18.28 4.18
N SER A 505 23.64 18.47 5.47
CA SER A 505 24.41 17.58 6.35
C SER A 505 23.55 17.10 7.52
N ILE A 506 23.67 15.80 7.83
CA ILE A 506 23.03 15.16 8.98
C ILE A 506 23.99 14.17 9.61
N THR A 507 23.90 14.02 10.94
CA THR A 507 24.68 13.02 11.67
C THR A 507 23.74 11.96 12.22
N LEU A 508 24.00 10.70 11.90
CA LEU A 508 23.28 9.55 12.40
C LEU A 508 24.11 8.85 13.50
N LYS A 509 23.42 8.34 14.50
CA LYS A 509 23.99 7.48 15.53
C LYS A 509 23.10 6.25 15.69
N PRO A 510 23.36 5.19 14.93
CA PRO A 510 22.57 3.97 15.02
C PRO A 510 22.77 3.31 16.38
N ALA A 511 21.70 2.72 16.93
CA ALA A 511 21.74 2.00 18.20
C ALA A 511 22.57 0.70 18.09
N VAL A 512 22.59 0.10 16.91
CA VAL A 512 23.31 -1.15 16.58
C VAL A 512 24.06 -1.00 15.27
N ALA A 513 25.13 -1.78 15.11
CA ALA A 513 25.79 -1.91 13.81
C ALA A 513 24.84 -2.65 12.86
N CYS A 514 24.61 -2.13 11.66
CA CYS A 514 23.66 -2.68 10.70
C CYS A 514 24.06 -2.35 9.26
N LYS A 515 23.42 -3.07 8.32
CA LYS A 515 23.30 -2.57 6.96
C LYS A 515 22.20 -1.51 6.92
N MET A 516 22.51 -0.39 6.31
CA MET A 516 21.55 0.68 6.09
C MET A 516 21.32 0.87 4.60
N ARG A 517 20.10 1.06 4.21
CA ARG A 517 19.73 1.54 2.88
C ARG A 517 19.43 3.02 2.95
N LEU A 518 20.10 3.80 2.12
CA LEU A 518 19.74 5.18 1.84
C LEU A 518 19.06 5.23 0.47
N ALA A 519 17.77 5.53 0.46
CA ALA A 519 17.04 5.85 -0.74
C ALA A 519 17.29 7.31 -1.12
N VAL A 520 17.71 7.52 -2.35
CA VAL A 520 18.05 8.83 -2.91
C VAL A 520 17.30 9.00 -4.21
N ASN A 521 16.22 9.75 -4.19
CA ASN A 521 15.34 9.98 -5.33
C ASN A 521 15.10 11.48 -5.55
N GLY A 522 14.16 11.82 -6.43
CA GLY A 522 13.85 13.18 -6.81
C GLY A 522 14.57 13.60 -8.10
N LYS A 523 14.32 14.83 -8.54
CA LYS A 523 14.85 15.39 -9.79
C LYS A 523 16.22 16.04 -9.63
N ALA A 524 16.58 16.38 -8.39
CA ALA A 524 17.86 17.00 -8.07
C ALA A 524 19.03 16.03 -8.29
N GLY A 525 20.08 16.51 -8.95
CA GLY A 525 21.37 15.82 -8.95
C GLY A 525 22.02 15.88 -7.58
N VAL A 526 22.53 14.75 -7.07
CA VAL A 526 23.12 14.70 -5.74
C VAL A 526 24.36 13.81 -5.69
N THR A 527 25.39 14.29 -5.00
CA THR A 527 26.53 13.46 -4.56
C THR A 527 26.45 13.24 -3.06
N VAL A 528 26.49 11.98 -2.63
CA VAL A 528 26.35 11.58 -1.24
C VAL A 528 27.72 11.20 -0.67
N PHE A 529 28.05 11.78 0.46
CA PHE A 529 29.25 11.47 1.24
C PHE A 529 28.88 10.87 2.58
N GLN A 530 29.60 9.84 3.01
CA GLN A 530 29.61 9.32 4.37
C GLN A 530 31.00 9.49 4.96
N ASN A 531 31.12 10.21 6.08
CA ASN A 531 32.40 10.46 6.75
C ASN A 531 33.50 11.01 5.79
N ARG A 532 33.12 11.88 4.84
CA ARG A 532 33.94 12.50 3.78
C ARG A 532 34.29 11.60 2.58
N GLU A 533 33.86 10.35 2.56
CA GLU A 533 34.01 9.46 1.42
C GLU A 533 32.76 9.52 0.54
N GLU A 534 32.92 9.64 -0.78
CA GLU A 534 31.81 9.57 -1.73
C GLU A 534 31.29 8.12 -1.77
N VAL A 535 29.99 7.94 -1.44
CA VAL A 535 29.34 6.62 -1.37
C VAL A 535 28.27 6.43 -2.44
N HIS A 536 27.75 7.51 -2.99
CA HIS A 536 26.74 7.45 -4.04
C HIS A 536 26.70 8.75 -4.85
N ARG A 537 26.29 8.62 -6.14
CA ARG A 537 26.03 9.76 -7.00
C ARG A 537 24.84 9.48 -7.90
N ARG A 538 23.94 10.44 -7.98
CA ARG A 538 22.77 10.42 -8.84
C ARG A 538 22.78 11.66 -9.72
N ALA A 539 22.65 11.48 -11.04
CA ALA A 539 22.60 12.60 -11.98
C ALA A 539 21.26 13.37 -11.85
N ALA A 540 21.29 14.65 -12.19
CA ALA A 540 20.06 15.45 -12.32
C ALA A 540 19.17 14.92 -13.45
N GLY A 541 17.84 15.08 -13.28
CA GLY A 541 16.85 14.65 -14.27
C GLY A 541 16.67 13.15 -14.43
N MET A 542 17.28 12.34 -13.55
CA MET A 542 16.99 10.91 -13.51
C MET A 542 15.53 10.68 -13.10
N PRO A 543 14.82 9.75 -13.78
CA PRO A 543 13.43 9.49 -13.46
C PRO A 543 13.27 9.04 -12.01
N TYR A 544 12.14 9.41 -11.40
CA TYR A 544 11.77 8.94 -10.09
C TYR A 544 11.44 7.45 -10.17
N VAL A 545 12.19 6.62 -9.47
CA VAL A 545 12.01 5.17 -9.54
C VAL A 545 11.75 4.60 -8.16
N PRO A 546 10.93 3.53 -8.04
CA PRO A 546 10.87 2.75 -6.82
C PRO A 546 12.30 2.40 -6.40
N ALA A 547 12.64 2.58 -5.13
CA ALA A 547 14.03 2.42 -4.68
C ALA A 547 14.53 0.97 -4.73
N LEU A 548 13.69 0.02 -5.16
CA LEU A 548 14.03 -1.31 -5.63
C LEU A 548 15.02 -1.28 -6.80
N HIS A 549 14.86 -0.30 -7.68
CA HIS A 549 15.57 -0.27 -8.95
C HIS A 549 16.88 0.50 -8.84
N ARG A 550 17.80 0.19 -9.75
CA ARG A 550 19.17 0.71 -9.77
C ARG A 550 19.16 2.24 -9.89
N GLY A 551 20.01 2.91 -9.09
CA GLY A 551 20.21 4.35 -9.12
C GLY A 551 19.38 5.18 -8.13
N GLY A 552 18.34 4.60 -7.52
CA GLY A 552 17.53 5.25 -6.48
C GLY A 552 17.99 4.96 -5.06
N ARG A 553 19.09 4.21 -4.85
CA ARG A 553 19.54 3.78 -3.52
C ARG A 553 21.03 3.46 -3.45
N VAL A 554 21.54 3.46 -2.21
CA VAL A 554 22.83 2.86 -1.85
C VAL A 554 22.70 2.08 -0.55
N ASP A 555 23.31 0.89 -0.48
CA ASP A 555 23.37 0.07 0.72
C ASP A 555 24.74 0.24 1.38
N LEU A 556 24.75 0.60 2.66
CA LEU A 556 25.92 1.00 3.42
C LEU A 556 26.08 0.15 4.68
N GLU A 557 27.30 -0.25 4.99
CA GLU A 557 27.62 -0.84 6.30
C GLU A 557 27.81 0.29 7.32
N ILE A 558 26.99 0.30 8.37
CA ILE A 558 27.04 1.31 9.43
C ILE A 558 27.42 0.65 10.75
N GLY A 559 28.61 1.00 11.26
CA GLY A 559 29.07 0.60 12.57
C GLY A 559 28.38 1.36 13.70
N ARG A 560 28.70 1.00 14.95
CA ARG A 560 28.33 1.81 16.11
C ARG A 560 29.10 3.14 16.08
N GLY A 561 28.45 4.21 16.51
CA GLY A 561 29.08 5.53 16.59
C GLY A 561 28.38 6.56 15.71
N TYR A 562 29.08 7.65 15.46
CA TYR A 562 28.57 8.76 14.67
C TYR A 562 28.94 8.59 13.21
N HIS A 563 27.94 8.73 12.32
CA HIS A 563 28.12 8.72 10.87
C HIS A 563 27.63 10.05 10.32
N HIS A 564 28.55 10.81 9.72
CA HIS A 564 28.27 12.10 9.12
C HIS A 564 27.94 11.91 7.65
N PHE A 565 26.71 12.28 7.27
CA PHE A 565 26.26 12.30 5.88
C PHE A 565 26.22 13.72 5.36
N ALA A 566 26.72 13.91 4.14
CA ALA A 566 26.59 15.15 3.41
C ALA A 566 26.02 14.85 2.00
N PHE A 567 25.03 15.63 1.59
CA PHE A 567 24.35 15.58 0.32
C PHE A 567 24.67 16.87 -0.43
N LEU A 568 25.46 16.76 -1.46
CA LEU A 568 25.85 17.90 -2.30
C LEU A 568 24.91 17.96 -3.49
N TYR A 569 24.12 19.03 -3.57
CA TYR A 569 23.17 19.33 -4.65
C TYR A 569 23.71 20.45 -5.51
N GLU A 570 23.53 20.32 -6.84
CA GLU A 570 23.85 21.35 -7.83
C GLU A 570 22.68 21.43 -8.80
N ASN A 571 21.90 22.52 -8.75
CA ASN A 571 20.67 22.67 -9.50
C ASN A 571 20.59 24.03 -10.20
N ASP A 572 20.16 24.03 -11.47
CA ASP A 572 19.92 25.25 -12.27
C ASP A 572 18.52 25.86 -11.99
N SER A 573 17.69 25.20 -11.21
CA SER A 573 16.36 25.65 -10.76
C SER A 573 15.98 24.90 -9.48
N PRO A 574 15.00 25.40 -8.69
CA PRO A 574 14.49 24.64 -7.54
C PRO A 574 14.02 23.25 -7.96
N CYS A 575 14.47 22.22 -7.26
CA CYS A 575 14.23 20.82 -7.59
C CYS A 575 13.77 20.03 -6.37
N GLU A 576 12.93 19.02 -6.60
CA GLU A 576 12.57 18.05 -5.58
C GLU A 576 13.72 17.07 -5.31
N ALA A 577 14.00 16.83 -4.06
CA ALA A 577 14.87 15.80 -3.55
C ALA A 577 14.11 14.91 -2.57
N PHE A 578 14.49 13.63 -2.51
CA PHE A 578 13.94 12.66 -1.59
C PHE A 578 15.07 11.89 -0.92
N LEU A 579 15.05 11.84 0.41
CA LEU A 579 16.01 11.10 1.22
C LEU A 579 15.27 10.26 2.26
N GLU A 580 15.44 8.94 2.23
CA GLU A 580 14.93 8.04 3.26
C GLU A 580 16.01 7.05 3.69
N PHE A 581 16.10 6.82 5.01
CA PHE A 581 17.02 5.87 5.60
C PHE A 581 16.25 4.66 6.11
N GLY A 582 16.73 3.46 5.80
CA GLY A 582 16.10 2.22 6.22
C GLY A 582 17.05 1.04 6.15
N THR A 583 16.52 -0.19 6.15
CA THR A 583 17.30 -1.40 5.99
C THR A 583 17.19 -1.97 4.57
N PRO A 584 18.23 -2.65 4.05
CA PRO A 584 18.20 -3.30 2.76
C PRO A 584 17.18 -4.45 2.71
N PHE A 585 16.71 -4.73 1.52
CA PHE A 585 15.90 -5.91 1.23
C PHE A 585 16.59 -7.20 1.68
N GLY A 586 15.84 -8.10 2.29
CA GLY A 586 16.32 -9.41 2.75
C GLY A 586 17.04 -9.40 4.10
N CYS A 587 17.24 -8.24 4.74
CA CYS A 587 17.78 -8.16 6.10
C CYS A 587 16.71 -8.31 7.19
N GLY A 588 15.45 -8.44 6.81
CA GLY A 588 14.36 -8.86 7.69
C GLY A 588 13.74 -7.79 8.59
N GLU A 589 14.35 -6.63 8.75
CA GLU A 589 13.82 -5.58 9.65
C GLU A 589 14.16 -4.20 9.13
N TRP A 590 13.19 -3.26 9.19
CA TRP A 590 13.45 -1.85 9.16
C TRP A 590 14.08 -1.45 10.50
N ILE A 591 15.39 -1.44 10.55
CA ILE A 591 16.04 -0.69 11.61
C ILE A 591 16.03 0.76 11.15
N THR A 592 15.01 1.49 11.54
CA THR A 592 15.08 2.95 11.45
C THR A 592 16.28 3.37 12.29
N THR A 593 17.15 4.15 11.72
CA THR A 593 18.22 4.78 12.48
C THR A 593 17.56 5.69 13.51
N ASN A 594 17.55 5.26 14.76
CA ASN A 594 16.67 5.81 15.78
C ASN A 594 17.14 7.15 16.34
N GLU A 595 18.34 7.62 15.98
CA GLU A 595 18.89 8.81 16.58
C GLU A 595 19.54 9.70 15.52
N PHE A 596 18.96 10.89 15.30
CA PHE A 596 19.53 11.94 14.46
C PHE A 596 20.09 13.03 15.36
N SER A 597 21.37 13.36 15.25
CA SER A 597 21.92 14.52 15.95
C SER A 597 21.69 15.79 15.14
N LYS A 598 21.58 16.94 15.81
CA LYS A 598 21.85 18.23 15.16
C LYS A 598 23.26 18.18 14.59
N GLY A 599 23.39 18.41 13.30
CA GLY A 599 24.68 18.44 12.65
C GLY A 599 25.59 19.49 13.31
N LYS A 600 26.51 19.05 14.17
CA LYS A 600 27.71 19.84 14.38
C LYS A 600 28.67 19.46 13.26
N VAL A 601 28.91 20.41 12.39
CA VAL A 601 30.01 20.32 11.43
C VAL A 601 31.29 20.30 12.27
N LEU A 602 31.97 19.18 12.28
CA LEU A 602 33.36 19.10 12.75
C LEU A 602 34.29 19.42 11.58
#